data_969a38ddfe5cea5ae2a9b8766509ac68
#
_entry.id   969a38ddfe5cea5ae2a9b8766509ac68
#
_cell.length_a   1.000
_cell.length_b   1.000
_cell.length_c   1.000
_cell.angle_alpha   90.00
_cell.angle_beta   90.00
_cell.angle_gamma   90.00
#
_symmetry.space_group_name_H-M   'P 1'
#
loop_
_entity.id
_entity.type
_entity.pdbx_description
1 polymer ?
#
loop_
_entity_poly.entity_id
_entity_poly.type
_entity_poly.pdbx_seq_one_letter_code
_entity_poly.pdbx_strand_id
1 'polypeptide(L)'
;MRTQFVVTSIWLLGLWATSMSVSAMPQAYVTNEKDNTLSIIDMNTFEVTDTLDIGERPRGFILSADQAHAYICASDSDRIQIIDLDTHTIVGDLPSGEDPETIALHPNGTTIYTANEDDALLTVIDIPTSQVIAQIDVGVEPEGLAVSHDGRMMVVTSETTNMVHWIDTNTHENIANSLVDARPRDAHFTADDKYLWVSSEIGGTVTLFDTQTKQKVHTLSFAVKGVYRDKIQPVGILLMKNSPYAFVALGPANRVAVVNTNTFEVEKYIVVGRRVWQLAFNQDQSLLLTTNGVSGDVSVINTETLDVEKTIKVGRYPWGIAVKWK
;
A
#
# COMPACT_ATOMS: atom_id res chain seq x y z
N MET A 1 45.60 -35.00 67.80
CA MET A 1 44.76 -35.29 66.65
C MET A 1 44.12 -33.99 66.18
N ARG A 2 44.60 -33.38 65.08
CA ARG A 2 44.03 -32.18 64.50
C ARG A 2 43.43 -32.61 63.16
N THR A 3 42.11 -32.51 63.08
CA THR A 3 41.33 -32.85 61.89
C THR A 3 41.31 -31.59 60.96
N GLN A 4 41.90 -31.70 59.78
CA GLN A 4 41.77 -30.63 58.72
C GLN A 4 40.51 -30.85 57.91
N PHE A 5 39.66 -29.83 57.83
CA PHE A 5 38.54 -29.78 56.90
C PHE A 5 39.03 -29.20 55.60
N VAL A 6 38.89 -29.91 54.49
CA VAL A 6 39.10 -29.46 53.14
C VAL A 6 37.77 -28.88 52.59
N VAL A 7 37.73 -27.58 52.35
CA VAL A 7 36.59 -26.92 51.68
C VAL A 7 36.83 -26.93 50.18
N THR A 8 36.04 -27.70 49.46
CA THR A 8 36.06 -27.73 47.98
C THR A 8 35.11 -26.68 47.45
N SER A 9 35.64 -25.60 46.87
CA SER A 9 34.86 -24.55 46.21
C SER A 9 34.47 -25.02 44.81
N ILE A 10 33.17 -25.21 44.57
CA ILE A 10 32.60 -25.49 43.25
C ILE A 10 32.32 -24.13 42.57
N TRP A 11 33.04 -23.83 41.51
CA TRP A 11 32.76 -22.69 40.63
C TRP A 11 31.70 -23.08 39.62
N LEU A 12 30.48 -22.53 39.74
CA LEU A 12 29.44 -22.62 38.74
C LEU A 12 29.76 -21.57 37.63
N LEU A 13 30.22 -22.04 36.51
CA LEU A 13 30.29 -21.25 35.29
C LEU A 13 28.87 -21.08 34.74
N GLY A 14 28.28 -19.89 34.96
CA GLY A 14 27.02 -19.49 34.31
C GLY A 14 27.26 -19.28 32.83
N LEU A 15 26.76 -20.13 31.95
CA LEU A 15 26.63 -19.83 30.51
C LEU A 15 25.57 -18.75 30.34
N TRP A 16 26.01 -17.54 30.05
CA TRP A 16 25.17 -16.51 29.53
C TRP A 16 24.90 -16.79 28.04
N ALA A 17 23.76 -17.41 27.74
CA ALA A 17 23.26 -17.46 26.37
C ALA A 17 22.82 -16.03 25.96
N THR A 18 23.65 -15.32 25.25
CA THR A 18 23.24 -14.11 24.54
C THR A 18 22.31 -14.55 23.42
N SER A 19 20.99 -14.36 23.60
CA SER A 19 20.05 -14.43 22.51
C SER A 19 20.39 -13.31 21.52
N MET A 20 21.08 -13.64 20.45
CA MET A 20 21.15 -12.75 19.28
C MET A 20 19.74 -12.64 18.74
N SER A 21 19.10 -11.50 18.95
CA SER A 21 17.91 -11.14 18.19
C SER A 21 18.33 -11.09 16.73
N VAL A 22 17.92 -12.07 15.95
CA VAL A 22 18.01 -11.99 14.50
C VAL A 22 17.05 -10.85 14.14
N SER A 23 17.58 -9.70 13.81
CA SER A 23 16.78 -8.63 13.21
C SER A 23 16.21 -9.19 11.90
N ALA A 24 14.89 -9.18 11.77
CA ALA A 24 14.27 -9.57 10.51
C ALA A 24 14.87 -8.72 9.38
N MET A 25 15.26 -9.36 8.29
CA MET A 25 15.77 -8.63 7.13
C MET A 25 14.61 -7.88 6.47
N PRO A 26 14.77 -6.60 6.15
CA PRO A 26 13.72 -5.85 5.47
C PRO A 26 13.44 -6.47 4.10
N GLN A 27 12.18 -6.72 3.80
CA GLN A 27 11.72 -7.34 2.57
C GLN A 27 10.63 -6.50 1.91
N ALA A 28 10.65 -6.43 0.58
CA ALA A 28 9.52 -5.92 -0.18
C ALA A 28 8.75 -7.08 -0.82
N TYR A 29 7.45 -6.95 -0.85
CA TYR A 29 6.51 -7.92 -1.40
C TYR A 29 5.74 -7.29 -2.53
N VAL A 30 5.63 -7.99 -3.66
CA VAL A 30 5.04 -7.48 -4.90
C VAL A 30 4.08 -8.50 -5.49
N THR A 31 2.81 -8.13 -5.63
CA THR A 31 1.82 -8.97 -6.32
C THR A 31 2.02 -8.89 -7.83
N ASN A 32 2.05 -10.03 -8.51
CA ASN A 32 2.19 -10.15 -9.96
C ASN A 32 0.87 -10.61 -10.58
N GLU A 33 0.07 -9.66 -11.03
CA GLU A 33 -1.32 -9.85 -11.44
C GLU A 33 -1.51 -10.96 -12.49
N LYS A 34 -0.61 -11.03 -13.49
CA LYS A 34 -0.74 -11.98 -14.61
C LYS A 34 0.03 -13.28 -14.42
N ASP A 35 0.74 -13.44 -13.33
CA ASP A 35 1.43 -14.68 -12.97
C ASP A 35 0.77 -15.37 -11.77
N ASN A 36 -0.17 -14.70 -11.08
CA ASN A 36 -0.80 -15.21 -9.87
C ASN A 36 0.25 -15.53 -8.79
N THR A 37 1.25 -14.66 -8.64
CA THR A 37 2.37 -14.87 -7.72
C THR A 37 2.64 -13.63 -6.87
N LEU A 38 3.36 -13.85 -5.77
CA LEU A 38 3.96 -12.83 -4.91
C LEU A 38 5.48 -12.93 -5.00
N SER A 39 6.14 -11.90 -5.50
CA SER A 39 7.61 -11.81 -5.46
C SER A 39 8.08 -11.23 -4.14
N ILE A 40 9.12 -11.82 -3.54
CA ILE A 40 9.77 -11.37 -2.29
C ILE A 40 11.16 -10.86 -2.63
N ILE A 41 11.44 -9.62 -2.25
CA ILE A 41 12.69 -8.91 -2.55
C ILE A 41 13.42 -8.64 -1.24
N ASP A 42 14.69 -9.04 -1.14
CA ASP A 42 15.58 -8.62 -0.07
C ASP A 42 15.99 -7.15 -0.30
N MET A 43 15.67 -6.29 0.66
CA MET A 43 15.92 -4.85 0.56
C MET A 43 17.39 -4.44 0.81
N ASN A 44 18.25 -5.37 1.23
CA ASN A 44 19.68 -5.11 1.36
C ASN A 44 20.43 -5.41 0.04
N THR A 45 19.99 -6.43 -0.70
CA THR A 45 20.64 -6.86 -1.95
C THR A 45 19.90 -6.37 -3.19
N PHE A 46 18.62 -6.03 -3.06
CA PHE A 46 17.69 -5.72 -4.16
C PHE A 46 17.55 -6.89 -5.14
N GLU A 47 17.51 -8.11 -4.62
CA GLU A 47 17.30 -9.33 -5.39
C GLU A 47 15.99 -10.00 -4.98
N VAL A 48 15.31 -10.62 -5.93
CA VAL A 48 14.15 -11.49 -5.65
C VAL A 48 14.70 -12.77 -5.03
N THR A 49 14.31 -13.03 -3.79
CA THR A 49 14.77 -14.20 -3.02
C THR A 49 13.79 -15.35 -3.09
N ASP A 50 12.51 -15.05 -3.32
CA ASP A 50 11.46 -16.06 -3.41
C ASP A 50 10.30 -15.58 -4.28
N THR A 51 9.47 -16.52 -4.76
CA THR A 51 8.24 -16.27 -5.49
C THR A 51 7.21 -17.31 -5.09
N LEU A 52 6.09 -16.86 -4.51
CA LEU A 52 5.02 -17.72 -4.03
C LEU A 52 3.88 -17.74 -5.04
N ASP A 53 3.31 -18.92 -5.30
CA ASP A 53 2.03 -19.05 -5.97
C ASP A 53 0.92 -18.62 -5.02
N ILE A 54 0.05 -17.72 -5.44
CA ILE A 54 -1.06 -17.17 -4.67
C ILE A 54 -2.35 -17.20 -5.50
N GLY A 55 -3.46 -16.68 -4.95
CA GLY A 55 -4.74 -16.63 -5.65
C GLY A 55 -4.73 -15.89 -6.97
N GLU A 56 -5.78 -16.05 -7.75
CA GLU A 56 -5.87 -15.53 -9.11
C GLU A 56 -6.05 -14.01 -9.13
N ARG A 57 -5.37 -13.34 -10.07
CA ARG A 57 -5.36 -11.87 -10.26
C ARG A 57 -5.08 -11.11 -8.96
N PRO A 58 -3.91 -11.35 -8.31
CA PRO A 58 -3.60 -10.67 -7.05
C PRO A 58 -3.32 -9.18 -7.29
N ARG A 59 -4.02 -8.30 -6.53
CA ARG A 59 -3.94 -6.85 -6.66
C ARG A 59 -3.61 -6.18 -5.33
N GLY A 60 -4.63 -5.66 -4.63
CA GLY A 60 -4.46 -4.94 -3.37
C GLY A 60 -3.68 -5.75 -2.34
N PHE A 61 -2.74 -5.08 -1.68
CA PHE A 61 -1.82 -5.70 -0.73
C PHE A 61 -1.59 -4.79 0.48
N ILE A 62 -1.79 -5.32 1.69
CA ILE A 62 -1.42 -4.63 2.94
C ILE A 62 -0.73 -5.58 3.91
N LEU A 63 0.07 -5.02 4.81
CA LEU A 63 0.63 -5.74 5.95
C LEU A 63 -0.29 -5.64 7.17
N SER A 64 -0.31 -6.68 8.02
CA SER A 64 -0.88 -6.58 9.37
C SER A 64 -0.11 -5.54 10.21
N ALA A 65 -0.72 -5.03 11.27
CA ALA A 65 -0.12 -4.01 12.13
C ALA A 65 1.21 -4.44 12.77
N ASP A 66 1.36 -5.73 13.06
CA ASP A 66 2.60 -6.34 13.58
C ASP A 66 3.58 -6.78 12.48
N GLN A 67 3.15 -6.70 11.21
CA GLN A 67 3.87 -7.16 10.03
C GLN A 67 4.19 -8.66 10.01
N ALA A 68 3.45 -9.46 10.77
CA ALA A 68 3.57 -10.92 10.72
C ALA A 68 2.81 -11.52 9.52
N HIS A 69 1.78 -10.85 9.05
CA HIS A 69 0.93 -11.32 7.95
C HIS A 69 0.79 -10.27 6.85
N ALA A 70 0.51 -10.75 5.66
CA ALA A 70 0.00 -9.96 4.53
C ALA A 70 -1.45 -10.35 4.23
N TYR A 71 -2.23 -9.37 3.80
CA TYR A 71 -3.58 -9.55 3.26
C TYR A 71 -3.56 -9.14 1.80
N ILE A 72 -3.98 -10.04 0.91
CA ILE A 72 -3.90 -9.87 -0.55
C ILE A 72 -5.29 -10.09 -1.16
N CYS A 73 -5.76 -9.11 -1.92
CA CYS A 73 -6.94 -9.27 -2.77
C CYS A 73 -6.60 -10.25 -3.90
N ALA A 74 -7.20 -11.44 -3.88
CA ALA A 74 -7.18 -12.40 -4.97
C ALA A 74 -8.47 -12.21 -5.77
N SER A 75 -8.43 -11.24 -6.70
CA SER A 75 -9.63 -10.62 -7.31
C SER A 75 -10.50 -11.62 -8.05
N ASP A 76 -9.92 -12.43 -8.95
CA ASP A 76 -10.66 -13.46 -9.69
C ASP A 76 -11.03 -14.70 -8.81
N SER A 77 -10.59 -14.70 -7.54
CA SER A 77 -10.90 -15.74 -6.56
C SER A 77 -11.92 -15.28 -5.49
N ASP A 78 -12.41 -14.05 -5.56
CA ASP A 78 -13.41 -13.43 -4.67
C ASP A 78 -13.08 -13.57 -3.17
N ARG A 79 -11.79 -13.37 -2.82
CA ARG A 79 -11.32 -13.51 -1.44
C ARG A 79 -10.11 -12.67 -1.14
N ILE A 80 -9.84 -12.51 0.15
CA ILE A 80 -8.59 -11.93 0.65
C ILE A 80 -7.75 -13.06 1.23
N GLN A 81 -6.60 -13.35 0.63
CA GLN A 81 -5.67 -14.36 1.15
C GLN A 81 -4.82 -13.81 2.28
N ILE A 82 -4.54 -14.66 3.25
CA ILE A 82 -3.64 -14.38 4.38
C ILE A 82 -2.34 -15.15 4.17
N ILE A 83 -1.24 -14.40 4.09
CA ILE A 83 0.12 -14.96 3.99
C ILE A 83 0.85 -14.74 5.31
N ASP A 84 1.42 -15.80 5.88
CA ASP A 84 2.40 -15.70 6.96
C ASP A 84 3.75 -15.27 6.35
N LEU A 85 4.27 -14.13 6.82
CA LEU A 85 5.46 -13.50 6.24
C LEU A 85 6.79 -14.02 6.80
N ASP A 86 6.76 -14.88 7.82
CA ASP A 86 7.94 -15.54 8.34
C ASP A 86 8.16 -16.91 7.69
N THR A 87 7.06 -17.61 7.39
CA THR A 87 7.10 -18.93 6.72
C THR A 87 6.88 -18.87 5.23
N HIS A 88 6.45 -17.73 4.69
CA HIS A 88 6.07 -17.53 3.29
C HIS A 88 5.01 -18.54 2.83
N THR A 89 3.98 -18.76 3.64
CA THR A 89 2.90 -19.71 3.32
C THR A 89 1.53 -19.06 3.43
N ILE A 90 0.58 -19.54 2.62
CA ILE A 90 -0.84 -19.19 2.76
C ILE A 90 -1.35 -19.89 4.02
N VAL A 91 -1.90 -19.12 4.97
CA VAL A 91 -2.40 -19.63 6.25
C VAL A 91 -3.92 -19.54 6.38
N GLY A 92 -4.59 -18.88 5.46
CA GLY A 92 -6.05 -18.76 5.45
C GLY A 92 -6.55 -17.75 4.44
N ASP A 93 -7.88 -17.54 4.47
CA ASP A 93 -8.57 -16.57 3.66
C ASP A 93 -9.58 -15.80 4.54
N LEU A 94 -9.85 -14.53 4.17
CA LEU A 94 -10.99 -13.77 4.67
C LEU A 94 -12.05 -13.68 3.56
N PRO A 95 -13.32 -13.65 3.93
CA PRO A 95 -14.41 -13.45 2.97
C PRO A 95 -14.31 -12.06 2.34
N SER A 96 -14.76 -11.94 1.10
CA SER A 96 -14.94 -10.67 0.39
C SER A 96 -16.26 -10.73 -0.39
N GLY A 97 -16.62 -9.66 -1.08
CA GLY A 97 -17.56 -9.68 -2.19
C GLY A 97 -16.86 -10.04 -3.50
N GLU A 98 -17.54 -9.90 -4.61
CA GLU A 98 -16.99 -10.18 -5.94
C GLU A 98 -15.92 -9.15 -6.31
N ASP A 99 -14.85 -9.60 -6.97
CA ASP A 99 -13.73 -8.82 -7.48
C ASP A 99 -13.14 -7.79 -6.47
N PRO A 100 -12.49 -8.24 -5.37
CA PRO A 100 -11.81 -7.35 -4.44
C PRO A 100 -10.57 -6.71 -5.09
N GLU A 101 -10.60 -5.38 -5.31
CA GLU A 101 -9.52 -4.66 -6.00
C GLU A 101 -8.45 -4.14 -5.05
N THR A 102 -8.86 -3.39 -4.05
CA THR A 102 -7.97 -2.78 -3.07
C THR A 102 -8.41 -3.06 -1.65
N ILE A 103 -7.50 -2.85 -0.72
CA ILE A 103 -7.66 -3.22 0.67
C ILE A 103 -7.02 -2.17 1.57
N ALA A 104 -7.68 -1.83 2.68
CA ALA A 104 -7.16 -0.93 3.69
C ALA A 104 -7.34 -1.51 5.10
N LEU A 105 -6.33 -1.34 5.95
CA LEU A 105 -6.39 -1.73 7.36
C LEU A 105 -6.79 -0.53 8.20
N HIS A 106 -7.78 -0.71 9.06
CA HIS A 106 -8.12 0.27 10.08
C HIS A 106 -6.98 0.40 11.10
N PRO A 107 -6.70 1.60 11.67
CA PRO A 107 -5.66 1.78 12.69
C PRO A 107 -5.81 0.93 13.95
N ASN A 108 -7.02 0.37 14.22
CA ASN A 108 -7.22 -0.61 15.32
C ASN A 108 -6.49 -1.95 15.08
N GLY A 109 -6.04 -2.21 13.85
CA GLY A 109 -5.32 -3.43 13.47
C GLY A 109 -6.18 -4.69 13.32
N THR A 110 -7.50 -4.59 13.49
CA THR A 110 -8.43 -5.73 13.50
C THR A 110 -9.55 -5.64 12.47
N THR A 111 -9.67 -4.52 11.77
CA THR A 111 -10.73 -4.30 10.77
C THR A 111 -10.09 -4.03 9.40
N ILE A 112 -10.57 -4.73 8.40
CA ILE A 112 -10.19 -4.55 7.00
C ILE A 112 -11.38 -3.99 6.23
N TYR A 113 -11.08 -3.10 5.28
CA TYR A 113 -12.01 -2.64 4.26
C TYR A 113 -11.50 -3.10 2.90
N THR A 114 -12.41 -3.57 2.04
CA THR A 114 -12.09 -3.93 0.66
C THR A 114 -13.14 -3.37 -0.31
N ALA A 115 -12.66 -2.82 -1.42
CA ALA A 115 -13.50 -2.38 -2.53
C ALA A 115 -13.81 -3.57 -3.43
N ASN A 116 -15.10 -3.86 -3.64
CA ASN A 116 -15.57 -4.94 -4.49
C ASN A 116 -16.11 -4.34 -5.79
N GLU A 117 -15.31 -4.45 -6.88
CA GLU A 117 -15.56 -3.74 -8.13
C GLU A 117 -16.88 -4.14 -8.76
N ASP A 118 -17.14 -5.43 -8.90
CA ASP A 118 -18.32 -5.97 -9.58
C ASP A 118 -19.61 -5.79 -8.77
N ASP A 119 -19.52 -5.78 -7.43
CA ASP A 119 -20.67 -5.62 -6.53
C ASP A 119 -21.05 -4.15 -6.27
N ALA A 120 -20.19 -3.19 -6.62
CA ALA A 120 -20.32 -1.77 -6.25
C ALA A 120 -20.44 -1.57 -4.71
N LEU A 121 -19.72 -2.38 -3.94
CA LEU A 121 -19.73 -2.41 -2.48
C LEU A 121 -18.39 -2.10 -1.88
N LEU A 122 -18.43 -1.51 -0.68
CA LEU A 122 -17.34 -1.52 0.28
C LEU A 122 -17.66 -2.58 1.33
N THR A 123 -16.86 -3.62 1.44
CA THR A 123 -17.01 -4.68 2.44
C THR A 123 -16.11 -4.41 3.65
N VAL A 124 -16.67 -4.52 4.85
CA VAL A 124 -16.00 -4.36 6.14
C VAL A 124 -15.87 -5.71 6.82
N ILE A 125 -14.64 -6.09 7.17
CA ILE A 125 -14.31 -7.43 7.67
C ILE A 125 -13.63 -7.32 9.02
N ASP A 126 -14.12 -8.10 9.99
CA ASP A 126 -13.46 -8.29 11.28
C ASP A 126 -12.47 -9.44 11.17
N ILE A 127 -11.17 -9.14 11.28
CA ILE A 127 -10.08 -10.12 11.11
C ILE A 127 -10.17 -11.25 12.15
N PRO A 128 -10.31 -10.97 13.47
CA PRO A 128 -10.34 -12.00 14.49
C PRO A 128 -11.42 -13.05 14.32
N THR A 129 -12.59 -12.66 13.84
CA THR A 129 -13.72 -13.58 13.62
C THR A 129 -13.82 -14.08 12.18
N SER A 130 -13.05 -13.49 11.25
CA SER A 130 -13.12 -13.73 9.81
C SER A 130 -14.54 -13.54 9.26
N GLN A 131 -15.23 -12.49 9.72
CA GLN A 131 -16.63 -12.25 9.32
C GLN A 131 -16.78 -10.88 8.66
N VAL A 132 -17.62 -10.82 7.63
CA VAL A 132 -18.14 -9.56 7.11
C VAL A 132 -19.09 -8.96 8.16
N ILE A 133 -18.77 -7.76 8.63
CA ILE A 133 -19.55 -7.05 9.66
C ILE A 133 -20.41 -5.93 9.09
N ALA A 134 -20.08 -5.44 7.89
CA ALA A 134 -20.91 -4.49 7.14
C ALA A 134 -20.60 -4.58 5.64
N GLN A 135 -21.60 -4.22 4.84
CA GLN A 135 -21.45 -3.93 3.41
C GLN A 135 -22.12 -2.59 3.14
N ILE A 136 -21.46 -1.71 2.41
CA ILE A 136 -21.88 -0.33 2.23
C ILE A 136 -21.98 -0.08 0.73
N ASP A 137 -23.19 0.33 0.28
CA ASP A 137 -23.39 0.72 -1.11
C ASP A 137 -22.57 1.97 -1.46
N VAL A 138 -21.81 1.88 -2.53
CA VAL A 138 -20.98 2.96 -3.07
C VAL A 138 -21.24 3.15 -4.57
N GLY A 139 -20.38 3.91 -5.26
CA GLY A 139 -20.55 4.05 -6.71
C GLY A 139 -20.01 2.85 -7.48
N VAL A 140 -20.28 2.84 -8.78
CA VAL A 140 -19.88 1.75 -9.69
C VAL A 140 -18.36 1.72 -9.85
N GLU A 141 -17.78 0.52 -9.83
CA GLU A 141 -16.35 0.23 -9.89
C GLU A 141 -15.58 0.94 -8.74
N PRO A 142 -15.82 0.53 -7.46
CA PRO A 142 -15.03 1.05 -6.35
C PRO A 142 -13.60 0.53 -6.40
N GLU A 143 -12.61 1.44 -6.17
CA GLU A 143 -11.19 1.10 -6.31
C GLU A 143 -10.36 1.62 -5.13
N GLY A 144 -9.99 2.90 -5.12
CA GLY A 144 -9.06 3.47 -4.14
C GLY A 144 -9.66 3.59 -2.75
N LEU A 145 -8.91 3.15 -1.74
CA LEU A 145 -9.30 3.19 -0.33
C LEU A 145 -8.30 3.96 0.52
N ALA A 146 -8.79 4.75 1.45
CA ALA A 146 -7.97 5.34 2.51
C ALA A 146 -8.74 5.41 3.83
N VAL A 147 -8.05 5.10 4.94
CA VAL A 147 -8.56 5.30 6.30
C VAL A 147 -7.78 6.46 6.93
N SER A 148 -8.48 7.38 7.60
CA SER A 148 -7.84 8.48 8.34
C SER A 148 -6.96 7.93 9.47
N HIS A 149 -5.90 8.66 9.83
CA HIS A 149 -4.97 8.21 10.87
C HIS A 149 -5.62 8.11 12.25
N ASP A 150 -6.68 8.91 12.50
CA ASP A 150 -7.46 8.82 13.72
C ASP A 150 -8.51 7.68 13.70
N GLY A 151 -8.65 6.99 12.56
CA GLY A 151 -9.54 5.86 12.36
C GLY A 151 -11.03 6.19 12.27
N ARG A 152 -11.43 7.46 12.29
CA ARG A 152 -12.86 7.85 12.34
C ARG A 152 -13.53 7.94 11.00
N MET A 153 -12.75 8.08 9.96
CA MET A 153 -13.21 8.27 8.59
C MET A 153 -12.46 7.36 7.65
N MET A 154 -13.15 6.84 6.67
CA MET A 154 -12.53 6.28 5.50
C MET A 154 -13.16 6.82 4.24
N VAL A 155 -12.46 6.67 3.13
CA VAL A 155 -12.98 7.01 1.82
C VAL A 155 -12.80 5.84 0.86
N VAL A 156 -13.71 5.74 -0.10
CA VAL A 156 -13.60 4.89 -1.27
C VAL A 156 -13.86 5.71 -2.53
N THR A 157 -13.06 5.51 -3.55
CA THR A 157 -13.28 6.12 -4.87
C THR A 157 -14.08 5.17 -5.74
N SER A 158 -14.90 5.70 -6.64
CA SER A 158 -15.65 4.90 -7.62
C SER A 158 -15.36 5.41 -9.01
N GLU A 159 -14.74 4.56 -9.85
CA GLU A 159 -14.17 4.91 -11.14
C GLU A 159 -15.21 5.42 -12.12
N THR A 160 -16.26 4.65 -12.37
CA THR A 160 -17.29 4.97 -13.35
C THR A 160 -18.18 6.12 -12.90
N THR A 161 -18.49 6.25 -11.62
CA THR A 161 -19.31 7.35 -11.11
C THR A 161 -18.52 8.61 -10.81
N ASN A 162 -17.17 8.57 -10.86
CA ASN A 162 -16.28 9.70 -10.62
C ASN A 162 -16.52 10.36 -9.26
N MET A 163 -16.61 9.56 -8.22
CA MET A 163 -16.92 10.01 -6.87
C MET A 163 -15.91 9.55 -5.83
N VAL A 164 -15.85 10.31 -4.76
CA VAL A 164 -15.27 9.93 -3.47
C VAL A 164 -16.42 9.80 -2.49
N HIS A 165 -16.61 8.64 -1.91
CA HIS A 165 -17.58 8.35 -0.86
C HIS A 165 -16.89 8.47 0.49
N TRP A 166 -17.50 9.22 1.42
CA TRP A 166 -16.97 9.46 2.76
C TRP A 166 -17.76 8.63 3.75
N ILE A 167 -17.09 7.72 4.44
CA ILE A 167 -17.71 6.74 5.33
C ILE A 167 -17.30 7.02 6.77
N ASP A 168 -18.25 7.07 7.69
CA ASP A 168 -17.98 7.04 9.14
C ASP A 168 -17.68 5.60 9.55
N THR A 169 -16.51 5.36 10.11
CA THR A 169 -16.04 4.01 10.45
C THR A 169 -16.75 3.39 11.65
N ASN A 170 -17.38 4.21 12.50
CA ASN A 170 -18.10 3.71 13.68
C ASN A 170 -19.53 3.30 13.36
N THR A 171 -20.19 4.02 12.43
CA THR A 171 -21.59 3.73 12.05
C THR A 171 -21.69 2.91 10.76
N HIS A 172 -20.59 2.86 9.99
CA HIS A 172 -20.54 2.28 8.64
C HIS A 172 -21.50 2.96 7.66
N GLU A 173 -21.78 4.24 7.86
CA GLU A 173 -22.68 5.02 7.01
C GLU A 173 -21.88 5.85 6.00
N ASN A 174 -22.35 5.92 4.75
CA ASN A 174 -21.90 6.88 3.76
C ASN A 174 -22.46 8.26 4.13
N ILE A 175 -21.60 9.13 4.67
CA ILE A 175 -21.98 10.44 5.23
C ILE A 175 -21.90 11.59 4.22
N ALA A 176 -21.20 11.40 3.11
CA ALA A 176 -21.11 12.38 2.03
C ALA A 176 -20.53 11.76 0.75
N ASN A 177 -20.80 12.42 -0.39
CA ASN A 177 -20.22 12.09 -1.69
C ASN A 177 -19.67 13.37 -2.32
N SER A 178 -18.45 13.29 -2.86
CA SER A 178 -17.79 14.40 -3.53
C SER A 178 -17.43 14.02 -4.96
N LEU A 179 -17.77 14.88 -5.93
CA LEU A 179 -17.36 14.68 -7.33
C LEU A 179 -15.86 14.93 -7.48
N VAL A 180 -15.22 14.12 -8.28
CA VAL A 180 -13.82 14.20 -8.65
C VAL A 180 -13.68 14.06 -10.16
N ASP A 181 -12.48 14.29 -10.72
CA ASP A 181 -12.26 14.12 -12.15
C ASP A 181 -12.33 12.62 -12.55
N ALA A 182 -12.36 12.36 -13.86
CA ALA A 182 -12.69 11.05 -14.40
C ALA A 182 -11.73 9.93 -13.97
N ARG A 183 -12.31 8.81 -13.57
CA ARG A 183 -11.68 7.56 -13.15
C ARG A 183 -10.73 7.74 -11.95
N PRO A 184 -11.27 8.02 -10.75
CA PRO A 184 -10.45 8.09 -9.53
C PRO A 184 -9.92 6.70 -9.13
N ARG A 185 -8.61 6.63 -8.78
CA ARG A 185 -7.88 5.36 -8.60
C ARG A 185 -7.27 5.17 -7.22
N ASP A 186 -6.88 6.23 -6.56
CA ASP A 186 -6.19 6.14 -5.27
C ASP A 186 -6.51 7.35 -4.40
N ALA A 187 -6.44 7.17 -3.09
CA ALA A 187 -6.72 8.19 -2.12
C ALA A 187 -5.75 8.10 -0.93
N HIS A 188 -5.30 9.27 -0.44
CA HIS A 188 -4.42 9.36 0.73
C HIS A 188 -4.75 10.56 1.60
N PHE A 189 -4.91 10.33 2.90
CA PHE A 189 -4.99 11.42 3.88
C PHE A 189 -3.60 12.00 4.16
N THR A 190 -3.52 13.30 4.39
CA THR A 190 -2.32 13.92 4.98
C THR A 190 -2.13 13.42 6.42
N ALA A 191 -0.89 13.48 6.93
CA ALA A 191 -0.55 12.95 8.26
C ALA A 191 -1.34 13.60 9.42
N ASP A 192 -1.88 14.80 9.20
CA ASP A 192 -2.75 15.55 10.14
C ASP A 192 -4.25 15.33 9.87
N ASP A 193 -4.59 14.43 8.94
CA ASP A 193 -5.95 14.15 8.45
C ASP A 193 -6.73 15.38 7.92
N LYS A 194 -6.04 16.49 7.64
CA LYS A 194 -6.69 17.72 7.22
C LYS A 194 -7.11 17.71 5.74
N TYR A 195 -6.31 17.08 4.91
CA TYR A 195 -6.57 16.98 3.48
C TYR A 195 -6.58 15.53 3.02
N LEU A 196 -7.41 15.28 2.00
CA LEU A 196 -7.43 14.04 1.23
C LEU A 196 -6.93 14.33 -0.18
N TRP A 197 -5.95 13.57 -0.65
CA TRP A 197 -5.45 13.57 -2.03
C TRP A 197 -6.10 12.43 -2.77
N VAL A 198 -6.65 12.70 -3.96
CA VAL A 198 -7.31 11.69 -4.81
C VAL A 198 -6.78 11.80 -6.23
N SER A 199 -6.22 10.71 -6.77
CA SER A 199 -5.81 10.64 -8.16
C SER A 199 -6.99 10.33 -9.08
N SER A 200 -6.99 10.93 -10.27
CA SER A 200 -7.97 10.68 -11.33
C SER A 200 -7.24 10.30 -12.62
N GLU A 201 -7.27 9.01 -12.96
CA GLU A 201 -6.47 8.42 -14.03
C GLU A 201 -6.77 9.06 -15.38
N ILE A 202 -8.03 9.01 -15.81
CA ILE A 202 -8.47 9.57 -17.10
C ILE A 202 -8.58 11.10 -17.04
N GLY A 203 -8.91 11.65 -15.88
CA GLY A 203 -8.90 13.09 -15.63
C GLY A 203 -7.51 13.71 -15.78
N GLY A 204 -6.45 12.92 -15.53
CA GLY A 204 -5.07 13.39 -15.59
C GLY A 204 -4.71 14.35 -14.46
N THR A 205 -5.38 14.23 -13.30
CA THR A 205 -5.28 15.18 -12.19
C THR A 205 -5.13 14.48 -10.84
N VAL A 206 -4.72 15.24 -9.83
CA VAL A 206 -4.88 14.89 -8.42
C VAL A 206 -5.69 16.00 -7.76
N THR A 207 -6.80 15.63 -7.14
CA THR A 207 -7.69 16.56 -6.44
C THR A 207 -7.46 16.49 -4.94
N LEU A 208 -7.39 17.65 -4.30
CA LEU A 208 -7.30 17.79 -2.85
C LEU A 208 -8.65 18.22 -2.30
N PHE A 209 -9.10 17.52 -1.27
CA PHE A 209 -10.30 17.85 -0.50
C PHE A 209 -9.94 18.25 0.92
N ASP A 210 -10.60 19.23 1.47
CA ASP A 210 -10.62 19.49 2.90
C ASP A 210 -11.52 18.44 3.57
N THR A 211 -10.98 17.70 4.55
CA THR A 211 -11.67 16.55 5.15
C THR A 211 -12.83 16.94 6.05
N GLN A 212 -12.82 18.13 6.62
CA GLN A 212 -13.88 18.62 7.46
C GLN A 212 -15.10 19.03 6.63
N THR A 213 -14.87 19.82 5.57
CA THR A 213 -15.93 20.34 4.70
C THR A 213 -16.28 19.41 3.55
N LYS A 214 -15.39 18.45 3.22
CA LYS A 214 -15.47 17.54 2.06
C LYS A 214 -15.53 18.29 0.72
N GLN A 215 -15.04 19.53 0.71
CA GLN A 215 -15.00 20.38 -0.48
C GLN A 215 -13.62 20.30 -1.14
N LYS A 216 -13.63 20.35 -2.48
CA LYS A 216 -12.41 20.50 -3.28
C LYS A 216 -11.74 21.83 -2.94
N VAL A 217 -10.44 21.78 -2.58
CA VAL A 217 -9.62 22.96 -2.28
C VAL A 217 -8.54 23.21 -3.32
N HIS A 218 -8.08 22.18 -4.01
CA HIS A 218 -7.07 22.31 -5.04
C HIS A 218 -7.16 21.19 -6.08
N THR A 219 -6.64 21.42 -7.28
CA THR A 219 -6.47 20.40 -8.32
C THR A 219 -5.11 20.57 -8.97
N LEU A 220 -4.30 19.51 -8.90
CA LEU A 220 -3.02 19.41 -9.57
C LEU A 220 -3.21 18.84 -10.97
N SER A 221 -2.46 19.34 -11.93
CA SER A 221 -2.33 18.76 -13.25
C SER A 221 -0.85 18.59 -13.60
N PHE A 222 -0.55 17.65 -14.48
CA PHE A 222 0.82 17.28 -14.81
C PHE A 222 1.12 17.57 -16.29
N ALA A 223 2.35 18.01 -16.56
CA ALA A 223 2.82 18.28 -17.91
C ALA A 223 4.25 17.72 -18.08
N VAL A 224 4.35 16.61 -18.81
CA VAL A 224 5.64 15.96 -19.07
C VAL A 224 6.07 16.25 -20.50
N LYS A 225 7.24 16.86 -20.67
CA LYS A 225 7.77 17.21 -22.00
C LYS A 225 7.87 15.96 -22.88
N GLY A 226 7.23 16.00 -24.06
CA GLY A 226 7.25 14.91 -25.03
C GLY A 226 6.29 13.76 -24.73
N VAL A 227 5.43 13.87 -23.71
CA VAL A 227 4.37 12.91 -23.41
C VAL A 227 3.02 13.55 -23.71
N TYR A 228 2.16 12.83 -24.44
CA TYR A 228 0.80 13.27 -24.71
C TYR A 228 -0.03 13.28 -23.41
N ARG A 229 -0.97 14.23 -23.31
CA ARG A 229 -1.79 14.41 -22.10
C ARG A 229 -2.59 13.16 -21.73
N ASP A 230 -3.11 12.43 -22.70
CA ASP A 230 -3.86 11.16 -22.50
C ASP A 230 -3.00 10.00 -21.96
N LYS A 231 -1.67 10.16 -21.96
CA LYS A 231 -0.73 9.21 -21.36
C LYS A 231 -0.30 9.58 -19.94
N ILE A 232 -0.69 10.76 -19.47
CA ILE A 232 -0.43 11.20 -18.10
C ILE A 232 -1.64 10.80 -17.27
N GLN A 233 -1.55 9.65 -16.63
CA GLN A 233 -2.65 9.00 -15.93
C GLN A 233 -2.24 8.75 -14.46
N PRO A 234 -2.54 9.70 -13.55
CA PRO A 234 -2.24 9.57 -12.15
C PRO A 234 -2.95 8.37 -11.52
N VAL A 235 -2.19 7.55 -10.80
CA VAL A 235 -2.66 6.36 -10.10
C VAL A 235 -2.14 6.39 -8.67
N GLY A 236 -1.20 5.56 -8.24
CA GLY A 236 -0.69 5.54 -6.87
C GLY A 236 -0.17 6.90 -6.38
N ILE A 237 -0.51 7.25 -5.15
CA ILE A 237 -0.05 8.44 -4.43
C ILE A 237 0.63 8.01 -3.13
N LEU A 238 1.74 8.66 -2.78
CA LEU A 238 2.30 8.57 -1.42
C LEU A 238 2.73 9.94 -0.92
N LEU A 239 2.38 10.23 0.32
CA LEU A 239 2.78 11.43 1.03
C LEU A 239 3.94 11.11 1.97
N MET A 240 5.04 11.84 1.87
CA MET A 240 6.21 11.63 2.72
C MET A 240 5.99 12.23 4.10
N LYS A 241 6.32 11.48 5.16
CA LYS A 241 6.27 11.99 6.53
C LYS A 241 7.44 12.95 6.76
N ASN A 242 7.21 14.04 7.47
CA ASN A 242 8.24 15.01 7.85
C ASN A 242 8.99 15.65 6.67
N SER A 243 8.43 15.63 5.48
CA SER A 243 8.97 16.23 4.26
C SER A 243 7.84 16.84 3.44
N PRO A 244 8.07 17.95 2.71
CA PRO A 244 7.04 18.55 1.89
C PRO A 244 6.86 17.85 0.54
N TYR A 245 7.12 16.54 0.44
CA TYR A 245 7.01 15.83 -0.84
C TYR A 245 5.85 14.83 -0.84
N ALA A 246 5.12 14.86 -1.95
CA ALA A 246 4.24 13.80 -2.39
C ALA A 246 4.77 13.20 -3.69
N PHE A 247 4.59 11.89 -3.84
CA PHE A 247 4.96 11.15 -5.05
C PHE A 247 3.70 10.64 -5.71
N VAL A 248 3.59 10.88 -7.02
CA VAL A 248 2.42 10.48 -7.82
C VAL A 248 2.89 9.65 -9.01
N ALA A 249 2.43 8.41 -9.09
CA ALA A 249 2.65 7.54 -10.24
C ALA A 249 1.79 8.03 -11.42
N LEU A 250 2.40 8.26 -12.59
CA LEU A 250 1.71 8.81 -13.77
C LEU A 250 1.42 7.76 -14.86
N GLY A 251 1.20 6.51 -14.46
CA GLY A 251 0.78 5.41 -15.32
C GLY A 251 1.59 5.27 -16.62
N PRO A 252 0.94 5.37 -17.81
CA PRO A 252 1.60 5.22 -19.11
C PRO A 252 2.64 6.29 -19.45
N ALA A 253 2.70 7.40 -18.68
CA ALA A 253 3.79 8.36 -18.81
C ALA A 253 5.14 7.79 -18.35
N ASN A 254 5.15 6.65 -17.64
CA ASN A 254 6.35 5.99 -17.13
C ASN A 254 7.18 6.91 -16.25
N ARG A 255 6.51 7.67 -15.38
CA ARG A 255 7.09 8.68 -14.51
C ARG A 255 6.45 8.65 -13.13
N VAL A 256 7.25 9.02 -12.14
CA VAL A 256 6.74 9.45 -10.85
C VAL A 256 6.94 10.97 -10.77
N ALA A 257 5.88 11.69 -10.49
CA ALA A 257 5.96 13.13 -10.22
C ALA A 257 6.30 13.35 -8.74
N VAL A 258 7.26 14.22 -8.48
CA VAL A 258 7.58 14.73 -7.14
C VAL A 258 6.90 16.08 -6.99
N VAL A 259 5.95 16.17 -6.07
CA VAL A 259 5.11 17.36 -5.84
C VAL A 259 5.45 17.95 -4.48
N ASN A 260 5.70 19.24 -4.44
CA ASN A 260 5.84 19.97 -3.18
C ASN A 260 4.46 20.23 -2.57
N THR A 261 4.19 19.68 -1.39
CA THR A 261 2.88 19.75 -0.73
C THR A 261 2.53 21.13 -0.17
N ASN A 262 3.51 22.05 -0.07
CA ASN A 262 3.28 23.42 0.39
C ASN A 262 2.92 24.36 -0.76
N THR A 263 3.56 24.18 -1.92
CA THR A 263 3.35 25.04 -3.11
C THR A 263 2.42 24.41 -4.14
N PHE A 264 2.22 23.09 -4.07
CA PHE A 264 1.51 22.28 -5.05
C PHE A 264 2.14 22.29 -6.45
N GLU A 265 3.45 22.57 -6.52
CA GLU A 265 4.21 22.56 -7.77
C GLU A 265 4.93 21.23 -7.95
N VAL A 266 5.05 20.79 -9.21
CA VAL A 266 5.86 19.61 -9.55
C VAL A 266 7.31 20.02 -9.66
N GLU A 267 8.16 19.47 -8.80
CA GLU A 267 9.59 19.78 -8.78
C GLU A 267 10.40 18.90 -9.72
N LYS A 268 10.02 17.61 -9.86
CA LYS A 268 10.74 16.65 -10.70
C LYS A 268 9.80 15.59 -11.26
N TYR A 269 10.13 15.08 -12.45
CA TYR A 269 9.57 13.85 -13.01
C TYR A 269 10.65 12.78 -13.08
N ILE A 270 10.53 11.73 -12.30
CA ILE A 270 11.49 10.62 -12.26
C ILE A 270 11.07 9.57 -13.30
N VAL A 271 11.98 9.20 -14.18
CA VAL A 271 11.75 8.13 -15.18
C VAL A 271 11.83 6.78 -14.50
N VAL A 272 10.79 5.95 -14.66
CA VAL A 272 10.70 4.60 -14.11
C VAL A 272 10.35 3.59 -15.21
N GLY A 273 10.07 2.35 -14.85
CA GLY A 273 9.62 1.34 -15.80
C GLY A 273 8.28 1.67 -16.45
N ARG A 274 7.82 0.80 -17.36
CA ARG A 274 6.60 1.05 -18.16
C ARG A 274 5.33 0.76 -17.38
N ARG A 275 4.37 1.68 -17.44
CA ARG A 275 3.06 1.63 -16.78
C ARG A 275 3.23 1.50 -15.26
N VAL A 276 3.71 2.57 -14.63
CA VAL A 276 3.82 2.63 -13.17
C VAL A 276 2.43 2.64 -12.52
N TRP A 277 2.27 1.83 -11.44
CA TRP A 277 1.02 1.67 -10.70
C TRP A 277 1.13 2.17 -9.28
N GLN A 278 1.60 1.32 -8.37
CA GLN A 278 1.63 1.57 -6.94
C GLN A 278 3.03 1.94 -6.44
N LEU A 279 3.05 2.52 -5.28
CA LEU A 279 4.23 3.07 -4.61
C LEU A 279 4.32 2.53 -3.18
N ALA A 280 5.52 2.30 -2.68
CA ALA A 280 5.75 1.99 -1.26
C ALA A 280 7.06 2.60 -0.77
N PHE A 281 7.07 3.13 0.45
CA PHE A 281 8.31 3.51 1.11
C PHE A 281 8.91 2.36 1.92
N ASN A 282 10.24 2.36 2.06
CA ASN A 282 10.88 1.65 3.15
C ASN A 282 10.64 2.38 4.49
N GLN A 283 11.08 1.79 5.61
CA GLN A 283 10.75 2.26 6.95
C GLN A 283 11.10 3.73 7.22
N ASP A 284 12.30 4.15 6.85
CA ASP A 284 12.81 5.51 7.08
C ASP A 284 12.49 6.49 5.94
N GLN A 285 11.76 6.00 4.92
CA GLN A 285 11.38 6.71 3.71
C GLN A 285 12.58 7.23 2.88
N SER A 286 13.77 6.67 3.07
CA SER A 286 14.95 6.95 2.24
C SER A 286 14.85 6.36 0.84
N LEU A 287 14.01 5.32 0.68
CA LEU A 287 13.74 4.65 -0.59
C LEU A 287 12.25 4.63 -0.90
N LEU A 288 11.91 4.91 -2.16
CA LEU A 288 10.60 4.74 -2.74
C LEU A 288 10.66 3.63 -3.79
N LEU A 289 9.80 2.64 -3.68
CA LEU A 289 9.64 1.55 -4.63
C LEU A 289 8.41 1.79 -5.50
N THR A 290 8.48 1.41 -6.77
CA THR A 290 7.35 1.53 -7.71
C THR A 290 7.11 0.23 -8.43
N THR A 291 5.85 -0.17 -8.61
CA THR A 291 5.50 -1.29 -9.49
C THR A 291 5.30 -0.80 -10.92
N ASN A 292 5.93 -1.46 -11.88
CA ASN A 292 5.91 -1.08 -13.29
C ASN A 292 5.29 -2.21 -14.13
N GLY A 293 3.95 -2.19 -14.27
CA GLY A 293 3.16 -3.32 -14.76
C GLY A 293 3.58 -3.86 -16.12
N VAL A 294 3.77 -2.99 -17.12
CA VAL A 294 4.10 -3.43 -18.49
C VAL A 294 5.55 -3.86 -18.65
N SER A 295 6.48 -3.31 -17.89
CA SER A 295 7.89 -3.75 -17.94
C SER A 295 8.20 -4.93 -17.03
N GLY A 296 7.30 -5.27 -16.07
CA GLY A 296 7.48 -6.40 -15.15
C GLY A 296 8.68 -6.18 -14.22
N ASP A 297 8.73 -5.01 -13.60
CA ASP A 297 9.84 -4.64 -12.71
C ASP A 297 9.39 -3.65 -11.61
N VAL A 298 10.25 -3.50 -10.63
CA VAL A 298 10.18 -2.51 -9.56
C VAL A 298 11.35 -1.54 -9.73
N SER A 299 11.08 -0.23 -9.72
CA SER A 299 12.14 0.78 -9.63
C SER A 299 12.34 1.17 -8.17
N VAL A 300 13.59 1.23 -7.73
CA VAL A 300 14.00 1.71 -6.40
C VAL A 300 14.55 3.12 -6.58
N ILE A 301 13.92 4.09 -5.95
CA ILE A 301 14.24 5.51 -6.05
C ILE A 301 14.78 5.98 -4.70
N ASN A 302 15.91 6.63 -4.70
CA ASN A 302 16.42 7.36 -3.54
C ASN A 302 15.63 8.67 -3.37
N THR A 303 15.02 8.87 -2.21
CA THR A 303 14.14 10.03 -1.98
C THR A 303 14.88 11.33 -1.71
N GLU A 304 16.16 11.29 -1.38
CA GLU A 304 17.00 12.47 -1.20
C GLU A 304 17.52 13.00 -2.55
N THR A 305 18.06 12.12 -3.39
CA THR A 305 18.60 12.49 -4.71
C THR A 305 17.53 12.54 -5.79
N LEU A 306 16.40 11.89 -5.56
CA LEU A 306 15.27 11.72 -6.49
C LEU A 306 15.71 11.01 -7.78
N ASP A 307 16.65 10.06 -7.68
CA ASP A 307 17.14 9.26 -8.80
C ASP A 307 16.85 7.77 -8.59
N VAL A 308 16.65 7.04 -9.71
CA VAL A 308 16.51 5.58 -9.67
C VAL A 308 17.86 4.93 -9.44
N GLU A 309 18.01 4.23 -8.32
CA GLU A 309 19.23 3.50 -7.97
C GLU A 309 19.27 2.09 -8.56
N LYS A 310 18.10 1.45 -8.63
CA LYS A 310 17.99 0.05 -9.05
C LYS A 310 16.68 -0.20 -9.79
N THR A 311 16.70 -1.17 -10.70
CA THR A 311 15.51 -1.77 -11.30
C THR A 311 15.58 -3.28 -11.06
N ILE A 312 14.52 -3.84 -10.48
CA ILE A 312 14.44 -5.24 -10.05
C ILE A 312 13.38 -5.94 -10.91
N LYS A 313 13.75 -6.99 -11.60
CA LYS A 313 12.78 -7.82 -12.34
C LYS A 313 11.96 -8.66 -11.36
N VAL A 314 10.63 -8.64 -11.57
CA VAL A 314 9.64 -9.44 -10.84
C VAL A 314 8.75 -10.19 -11.84
N GLY A 315 7.58 -10.66 -11.44
CA GLY A 315 6.64 -11.32 -12.35
C GLY A 315 5.95 -10.34 -13.33
N ARG A 316 4.98 -10.86 -14.06
CA ARG A 316 4.23 -10.10 -15.07
C ARG A 316 3.15 -9.25 -14.42
N TYR A 317 3.05 -7.99 -14.84
CA TYR A 317 2.10 -6.99 -14.36
C TYR A 317 2.15 -6.84 -12.83
N PRO A 318 3.32 -6.45 -12.25
CA PRO A 318 3.38 -6.11 -10.84
C PRO A 318 2.41 -4.97 -10.52
N TRP A 319 1.60 -5.15 -9.47
CA TRP A 319 0.55 -4.21 -9.10
C TRP A 319 0.73 -3.68 -7.66
N GLY A 320 0.38 -4.46 -6.64
CA GLY A 320 0.53 -4.08 -5.24
C GLY A 320 1.95 -4.24 -4.74
N ILE A 321 2.35 -3.40 -3.79
CA ILE A 321 3.66 -3.44 -3.17
C ILE A 321 3.60 -2.98 -1.72
N ALA A 322 4.31 -3.66 -0.82
CA ALA A 322 4.56 -3.20 0.53
C ALA A 322 5.95 -3.63 1.01
N VAL A 323 6.49 -2.95 2.03
CA VAL A 323 7.80 -3.22 2.61
C VAL A 323 7.65 -3.60 4.08
N LYS A 324 8.10 -4.82 4.44
CA LYS A 324 8.24 -5.31 5.82
C LYS A 324 9.60 -4.89 6.36
N TRP A 325 9.64 -4.43 7.62
CA TRP A 325 10.88 -4.02 8.31
C TRP A 325 11.00 -4.52 9.76
N LYS A 326 10.03 -5.31 10.24
CA LYS A 326 10.02 -5.91 11.58
C LYS A 326 10.26 -7.40 11.51
#